data_801aba3151d94bbb3c27d7bd6851aaa5
#
_entry.id   801aba3151d94bbb3c27d7bd6851aaa5
#
_cell.length_a   1.000
_cell.length_b   1.000
_cell.length_c   1.000
_cell.angle_alpha   90.00
_cell.angle_beta   90.00
_cell.angle_gamma   90.00
#
_symmetry.space_group_name_H-M   'P 1'
#
loop_
_entity.id
_entity.type
_entity.pdbx_description
1 polymer ?
#
loop_
_entity_poly.entity_id
_entity_poly.type
_entity_poly.pdbx_seq_one_letter_code
_entity_poly.pdbx_strand_id
1 'polypeptide(L)'
;TLPKLNYEDSPKLFEYIMKIAGKWVSAPYGVDGWRLDVAADLGHSSEYNHKFWQEFRKHVKEANPEAIILAEHYGDPSSWLAGDQWDTVMNYDAFMEPLTWFLTGMEKHSDEYNGALYGDGVSFFRSMYYHMSRMQTQSVLVAMNQLSNHDHSRFLTRTNQIVGRIGTAGAKMAEFGVNYGIFRE
;
A
#
# COMPACT_ATOMS: atom_id res chain seq x y z
N THR A 1 -3.61 1.63 -21.02
CA THR A 1 -2.99 2.72 -20.23
C THR A 1 -4.05 3.69 -19.77
N LEU A 2 -4.07 4.00 -18.49
CA LEU A 2 -4.95 5.02 -17.93
C LEU A 2 -4.34 6.41 -18.17
N PRO A 3 -5.13 7.44 -18.48
CA PRO A 3 -4.62 8.79 -18.60
C PRO A 3 -4.19 9.33 -17.24
N LYS A 4 -3.07 10.06 -17.20
CA LYS A 4 -2.62 10.82 -16.03
C LYS A 4 -3.13 12.25 -16.11
N LEU A 5 -3.46 12.82 -14.95
CA LEU A 5 -3.69 14.26 -14.84
C LEU A 5 -2.37 15.01 -15.01
N ASN A 6 -2.41 16.10 -15.78
CA ASN A 6 -1.22 16.90 -16.03
C ASN A 6 -1.03 17.97 -14.95
N TYR A 7 -0.50 17.56 -13.82
CA TYR A 7 -0.23 18.47 -12.69
C TYR A 7 0.90 19.47 -12.99
N GLU A 8 1.89 19.06 -13.80
CA GLU A 8 3.09 19.86 -14.07
C GLU A 8 2.77 21.12 -14.87
N ASP A 9 1.92 20.98 -15.90
CA ASP A 9 1.57 22.10 -16.79
C ASP A 9 0.25 22.77 -16.42
N SER A 10 -0.38 22.36 -15.31
CA SER A 10 -1.65 22.93 -14.86
C SER A 10 -1.58 23.48 -13.42
N PRO A 11 -1.09 24.70 -13.21
CA PRO A 11 -1.04 25.31 -11.89
C PRO A 11 -2.41 25.36 -11.19
N LYS A 12 -3.47 25.58 -11.94
CA LYS A 12 -4.84 25.59 -11.38
C LYS A 12 -5.25 24.22 -10.84
N LEU A 13 -4.87 23.13 -11.50
CA LEU A 13 -5.14 21.78 -11.01
C LEU A 13 -4.31 21.50 -9.75
N PHE A 14 -3.04 21.86 -9.77
CA PHE A 14 -2.16 21.74 -8.59
C PHE A 14 -2.74 22.47 -7.38
N GLU A 15 -3.06 23.74 -7.52
CA GLU A 15 -3.66 24.56 -6.45
C GLU A 15 -4.99 23.97 -5.94
N TYR A 16 -5.80 23.45 -6.85
CA TYR A 16 -7.08 22.83 -6.51
C TYR A 16 -6.87 21.57 -5.65
N ILE A 17 -5.92 20.71 -6.01
CA ILE A 17 -5.60 19.50 -5.23
C ILE A 17 -5.01 19.86 -3.87
N MET A 18 -4.11 20.85 -3.78
CA MET A 18 -3.57 21.31 -2.49
C MET A 18 -4.67 21.84 -1.58
N LYS A 19 -5.65 22.56 -2.15
CA LYS A 19 -6.84 23.01 -1.42
C LYS A 19 -7.70 21.84 -0.89
N ILE A 20 -7.88 20.79 -1.69
CA ILE A 20 -8.58 19.56 -1.29
C ILE A 20 -7.81 18.86 -0.18
N ALA A 21 -6.49 18.77 -0.28
CA ALA A 21 -5.64 18.10 0.69
C ALA A 21 -5.85 18.66 2.12
N GLY A 22 -5.87 19.97 2.28
CA GLY A 22 -6.14 20.61 3.57
C GLY A 22 -7.61 20.59 3.96
N LYS A 23 -8.52 20.75 3.00
CA LYS A 23 -9.97 20.84 3.26
C LYS A 23 -10.52 19.66 4.04
N TRP A 24 -10.24 18.45 3.59
CA TRP A 24 -10.87 17.26 4.17
C TRP A 24 -10.34 16.88 5.55
N VAL A 25 -9.11 17.23 5.86
CA VAL A 25 -8.54 17.01 7.21
C VAL A 25 -8.90 18.13 8.20
N SER A 26 -9.59 19.17 7.73
CA SER A 26 -10.04 20.31 8.55
C SER A 26 -11.51 20.18 8.95
N ALA A 27 -11.92 20.94 9.96
CA ALA A 27 -13.33 21.11 10.30
C ALA A 27 -14.12 21.70 9.11
N PRO A 28 -15.38 21.32 8.87
CA PRO A 28 -16.19 20.39 9.68
C PRO A 28 -16.00 18.91 9.34
N TYR A 29 -15.15 18.58 8.36
CA TYR A 29 -15.00 17.20 7.86
C TYR A 29 -14.11 16.36 8.80
N GLY A 30 -12.91 16.85 9.11
CA GLY A 30 -12.03 16.27 10.12
C GLY A 30 -11.65 14.80 9.87
N VAL A 31 -11.39 14.42 8.61
CA VAL A 31 -10.89 13.06 8.33
C VAL A 31 -9.47 12.91 8.88
N ASP A 32 -9.11 11.68 9.31
CA ASP A 32 -7.86 11.41 10.00
C ASP A 32 -6.62 11.41 9.09
N GLY A 33 -6.82 11.50 7.78
CA GLY A 33 -5.70 11.56 6.82
C GLY A 33 -6.05 11.14 5.41
N TRP A 34 -5.03 10.83 4.64
CA TRP A 34 -5.12 10.47 3.22
C TRP A 34 -4.49 9.10 2.95
N ARG A 35 -5.18 8.27 2.18
CA ARG A 35 -4.60 7.15 1.43
C ARG A 35 -4.43 7.60 -0.02
N LEU A 36 -3.21 7.58 -0.49
CA LEU A 36 -2.82 8.09 -1.80
C LEU A 36 -2.70 6.92 -2.79
N ASP A 37 -3.54 6.94 -3.81
CA ASP A 37 -3.58 5.92 -4.85
C ASP A 37 -2.41 6.07 -5.81
N VAL A 38 -1.69 4.98 -6.10
CA VAL A 38 -0.57 4.91 -7.05
C VAL A 38 0.41 6.10 -6.90
N ALA A 39 0.73 6.45 -5.67
CA ALA A 39 1.37 7.72 -5.33
C ALA A 39 2.75 7.94 -5.99
N ALA A 40 3.53 6.88 -6.18
CA ALA A 40 4.85 6.97 -6.81
C ALA A 40 4.80 7.31 -8.32
N ASP A 41 3.66 7.07 -8.98
CA ASP A 41 3.50 7.28 -10.42
C ASP A 41 2.96 8.67 -10.79
N LEU A 42 2.68 9.52 -9.79
CA LEU A 42 2.19 10.88 -10.05
C LEU A 42 3.25 11.72 -10.75
N GLY A 43 2.80 12.52 -11.73
CA GLY A 43 3.69 13.38 -12.52
C GLY A 43 4.42 12.65 -13.64
N HIS A 44 5.34 13.36 -14.31
CA HIS A 44 6.11 12.82 -15.46
C HIS A 44 7.59 12.64 -15.13
N SER A 45 8.03 13.12 -13.96
CA SER A 45 9.41 12.95 -13.48
C SER A 45 9.43 12.62 -11.98
N SER A 46 10.48 11.93 -11.55
CA SER A 46 10.70 11.64 -10.13
C SER A 46 10.89 12.92 -9.33
N GLU A 47 11.59 13.92 -9.87
CA GLU A 47 11.79 15.22 -9.23
C GLU A 47 10.46 15.92 -8.95
N TYR A 48 9.58 15.96 -9.96
CA TYR A 48 8.25 16.55 -9.78
C TYR A 48 7.40 15.77 -8.78
N ASN A 49 7.44 14.45 -8.83
CA ASN A 49 6.73 13.59 -7.89
C ASN A 49 7.09 13.92 -6.44
N HIS A 50 8.39 13.95 -6.11
CA HIS A 50 8.85 14.30 -4.77
C HIS A 50 8.42 15.71 -4.34
N LYS A 51 8.59 16.70 -5.21
CA LYS A 51 8.15 18.08 -4.96
C LYS A 51 6.64 18.19 -4.71
N PHE A 52 5.85 17.47 -5.49
CA PHE A 52 4.40 17.44 -5.31
C PHE A 52 4.02 16.90 -3.92
N TRP A 53 4.62 15.80 -3.48
CA TRP A 53 4.31 15.21 -2.18
C TRP A 53 4.82 16.04 -1.01
N GLN A 54 5.91 16.78 -1.18
CA GLN A 54 6.36 17.78 -0.19
C GLN A 54 5.33 18.89 0.00
N GLU A 55 4.83 19.45 -1.09
CA GLU A 55 3.79 20.50 -1.01
C GLU A 55 2.46 19.94 -0.49
N PHE A 56 2.09 18.74 -0.90
CA PHE A 56 0.89 18.05 -0.38
C PHE A 56 0.98 17.88 1.14
N ARG A 57 2.10 17.35 1.63
CA ARG A 57 2.34 17.22 3.07
C ARG A 57 2.22 18.55 3.80
N LYS A 58 2.84 19.58 3.29
CA LYS A 58 2.78 20.91 3.88
C LYS A 58 1.34 21.37 4.09
N HIS A 59 0.52 21.30 3.05
CA HIS A 59 -0.90 21.70 3.13
C HIS A 59 -1.71 20.84 4.10
N VAL A 60 -1.47 19.54 4.12
CA VAL A 60 -2.14 18.63 5.07
C VAL A 60 -1.75 18.94 6.50
N LYS A 61 -0.45 19.06 6.78
CA LYS A 61 0.05 19.26 8.16
C LYS A 61 -0.20 20.67 8.70
N GLU A 62 -0.26 21.68 7.83
CA GLU A 62 -0.70 23.04 8.20
C GLU A 62 -2.19 23.05 8.59
N ALA A 63 -3.01 22.25 7.92
CA ALA A 63 -4.43 22.15 8.20
C ALA A 63 -4.76 21.25 9.41
N ASN A 64 -4.05 20.13 9.53
CA ASN A 64 -4.16 19.21 10.66
C ASN A 64 -2.83 18.46 10.84
N PRO A 65 -2.00 18.82 11.83
CA PRO A 65 -0.70 18.20 12.07
C PRO A 65 -0.79 16.70 12.42
N GLU A 66 -1.91 16.25 12.95
CA GLU A 66 -2.15 14.85 13.32
C GLU A 66 -2.61 13.98 12.14
N ALA A 67 -3.04 14.58 11.02
CA ALA A 67 -3.52 13.83 9.88
C ALA A 67 -2.41 12.98 9.26
N ILE A 68 -2.67 11.68 9.05
CA ILE A 68 -1.72 10.74 8.46
C ILE A 68 -1.71 10.84 6.93
N ILE A 69 -0.53 10.68 6.34
CA ILE A 69 -0.35 10.55 4.89
C ILE A 69 0.21 9.18 4.59
N LEU A 70 -0.64 8.30 4.08
CA LEU A 70 -0.35 6.90 3.79
C LEU A 70 -0.41 6.66 2.28
N ALA A 71 0.66 6.15 1.70
CA ALA A 71 0.72 5.92 0.26
C ALA A 71 0.54 4.45 -0.11
N GLU A 72 -0.15 4.21 -1.22
CA GLU A 72 -0.04 2.95 -1.93
C GLU A 72 1.27 2.94 -2.72
N HIS A 73 2.16 2.02 -2.35
CA HIS A 73 3.44 1.84 -3.02
C HIS A 73 3.92 0.40 -2.84
N TYR A 74 4.51 -0.14 -3.90
CA TYR A 74 5.21 -1.42 -3.92
C TYR A 74 6.71 -1.16 -4.05
N GLY A 75 7.54 -1.94 -3.36
CA GLY A 75 8.99 -1.80 -3.38
C GLY A 75 9.52 -0.86 -2.30
N ASP A 76 10.67 -0.26 -2.54
CA ASP A 76 11.39 0.56 -1.56
C ASP A 76 10.79 1.98 -1.42
N PRO A 77 10.15 2.33 -0.29
CA PRO A 77 9.54 3.64 -0.09
C PRO A 77 10.50 4.67 0.53
N SER A 78 11.76 4.32 0.77
CA SER A 78 12.68 5.10 1.61
C SER A 78 12.84 6.55 1.17
N SER A 79 12.81 6.83 -0.14
CA SER A 79 12.97 8.19 -0.67
C SER A 79 11.78 9.12 -0.35
N TRP A 80 10.60 8.57 -0.10
CA TRP A 80 9.41 9.33 0.29
C TRP A 80 9.17 9.36 1.80
N LEU A 81 9.85 8.51 2.56
CA LEU A 81 9.72 8.40 4.02
C LEU A 81 10.83 9.17 4.77
N ALA A 82 11.46 10.15 4.12
CA ALA A 82 12.49 10.98 4.73
C ALA A 82 11.96 11.99 5.77
N GLY A 83 10.65 12.06 5.95
CA GLY A 83 9.99 12.92 6.93
C GLY A 83 9.32 14.16 6.34
N ASP A 84 9.48 14.40 5.05
CA ASP A 84 8.98 15.58 4.34
C ASP A 84 7.90 15.28 3.29
N GLN A 85 7.49 14.01 3.13
CA GLN A 85 6.48 13.59 2.15
C GLN A 85 5.43 12.69 2.80
N TRP A 86 5.52 11.37 2.63
CA TRP A 86 4.57 10.43 3.26
C TRP A 86 4.97 10.13 4.70
N ASP A 87 3.99 9.83 5.54
CA ASP A 87 4.25 9.32 6.88
C ASP A 87 4.53 7.82 6.85
N THR A 88 3.83 7.09 5.97
CA THR A 88 3.92 5.63 5.88
C THR A 88 3.34 5.11 4.56
N VAL A 89 3.33 3.79 4.43
CA VAL A 89 2.80 3.07 3.24
C VAL A 89 1.86 1.94 3.64
N MET A 90 1.06 1.49 2.67
CA MET A 90 0.44 0.17 2.74
C MET A 90 1.57 -0.87 2.77
N ASN A 91 1.63 -1.66 3.85
CA ASN A 91 2.77 -2.53 4.14
C ASN A 91 2.70 -3.83 3.35
N TYR A 92 2.89 -3.73 2.04
CA TYR A 92 2.86 -4.88 1.15
C TYR A 92 4.06 -5.79 1.37
N ASP A 93 5.27 -5.24 1.19
CA ASP A 93 6.48 -6.05 1.08
C ASP A 93 7.01 -6.53 2.44
N ALA A 94 6.80 -5.74 3.52
CA ALA A 94 7.25 -6.12 4.86
C ALA A 94 6.19 -6.91 5.66
N PHE A 95 4.94 -7.01 5.18
CA PHE A 95 3.89 -7.71 5.93
C PHE A 95 3.01 -8.59 5.04
N MET A 96 2.23 -8.00 4.13
CA MET A 96 1.21 -8.74 3.38
C MET A 96 1.82 -9.87 2.52
N GLU A 97 2.91 -9.59 1.82
CA GLU A 97 3.58 -10.55 0.94
C GLU A 97 4.17 -11.73 1.73
N PRO A 98 5.10 -11.49 2.68
CA PRO A 98 5.72 -12.59 3.42
C PRO A 98 4.71 -13.40 4.22
N LEU A 99 3.71 -12.75 4.83
CA LEU A 99 2.68 -13.46 5.58
C LEU A 99 1.81 -14.33 4.67
N THR A 100 1.48 -13.83 3.48
CA THR A 100 0.66 -14.55 2.52
C THR A 100 1.32 -15.86 2.09
N TRP A 101 2.54 -15.82 1.55
CA TRP A 101 3.19 -17.03 1.09
C TRP A 101 3.64 -17.95 2.24
N PHE A 102 4.00 -17.39 3.39
CA PHE A 102 4.32 -18.21 4.57
C PHE A 102 3.15 -19.06 5.03
N LEU A 103 1.94 -18.47 5.12
CA LEU A 103 0.76 -19.18 5.63
C LEU A 103 -0.01 -19.95 4.56
N THR A 104 0.07 -19.57 3.30
CA THR A 104 -0.75 -20.19 2.25
C THR A 104 0.05 -20.82 1.11
N GLY A 105 1.33 -20.54 1.00
CA GLY A 105 2.17 -20.87 -0.15
C GLY A 105 1.86 -20.04 -1.39
N MET A 106 0.89 -19.14 -1.35
CA MET A 106 0.46 -18.33 -2.50
C MET A 106 1.21 -17.01 -2.54
N GLU A 107 1.70 -16.66 -3.71
CA GLU A 107 2.30 -15.35 -3.95
C GLU A 107 1.24 -14.26 -4.15
N LYS A 108 1.49 -13.07 -3.64
CA LYS A 108 0.53 -11.97 -3.63
C LYS A 108 0.14 -11.49 -5.04
N HIS A 109 1.11 -11.28 -5.92
CA HIS A 109 0.85 -10.67 -7.23
C HIS A 109 0.42 -11.68 -8.29
N SER A 110 1.14 -12.80 -8.39
CA SER A 110 0.86 -13.83 -9.40
C SER A 110 -0.28 -14.76 -9.01
N ASP A 111 -0.58 -14.86 -7.71
CA ASP A 111 -1.42 -15.91 -7.14
C ASP A 111 -0.89 -17.32 -7.45
N GLU A 112 0.40 -17.46 -7.74
CA GLU A 112 1.04 -18.75 -7.97
C GLU A 112 1.42 -19.43 -6.66
N TYR A 113 1.31 -20.74 -6.62
CA TYR A 113 1.73 -21.53 -5.48
C TYR A 113 3.25 -21.77 -5.50
N ASN A 114 3.92 -21.41 -4.41
CA ASN A 114 5.33 -21.67 -4.18
C ASN A 114 5.53 -22.46 -2.88
N GLY A 115 5.56 -23.79 -3.00
CA GLY A 115 5.71 -24.68 -1.84
C GLY A 115 7.03 -24.54 -1.08
N ALA A 116 8.06 -23.93 -1.68
CA ALA A 116 9.35 -23.70 -1.00
C ALA A 116 9.25 -22.56 0.04
N LEU A 117 8.29 -21.66 -0.09
CA LEU A 117 8.05 -20.56 0.85
C LEU A 117 6.99 -20.90 1.90
N TYR A 118 6.18 -21.93 1.65
CA TYR A 118 5.12 -22.35 2.57
C TYR A 118 5.70 -22.87 3.88
N GLY A 119 5.45 -22.18 4.98
CA GLY A 119 5.99 -22.52 6.30
C GLY A 119 7.49 -22.25 6.49
N ASP A 120 8.18 -21.62 5.51
CA ASP A 120 9.60 -21.28 5.64
C ASP A 120 9.80 -20.01 6.50
N GLY A 121 9.98 -20.21 7.80
CA GLY A 121 10.19 -19.13 8.76
C GLY A 121 11.47 -18.34 8.53
N VAL A 122 12.52 -18.95 7.94
CA VAL A 122 13.78 -18.24 7.66
C VAL A 122 13.56 -17.19 6.57
N SER A 123 12.96 -17.57 5.46
CA SER A 123 12.61 -16.64 4.38
C SER A 123 11.60 -15.59 4.85
N PHE A 124 10.62 -15.99 5.66
CA PHE A 124 9.63 -15.08 6.23
C PHE A 124 10.28 -13.93 7.02
N PHE A 125 11.06 -14.24 8.03
CA PHE A 125 11.71 -13.20 8.84
C PHE A 125 12.75 -12.41 8.05
N ARG A 126 13.49 -13.05 7.14
CA ARG A 126 14.46 -12.35 6.28
C ARG A 126 13.75 -11.31 5.41
N SER A 127 12.64 -11.65 4.79
CA SER A 127 11.86 -10.74 3.96
C SER A 127 11.30 -9.57 4.78
N MET A 128 10.68 -9.87 5.92
CA MET A 128 10.15 -8.82 6.80
C MET A 128 11.23 -7.84 7.25
N TYR A 129 12.35 -8.35 7.80
CA TYR A 129 13.43 -7.50 8.28
C TYR A 129 14.07 -6.67 7.18
N TYR A 130 14.27 -7.27 6.00
CA TYR A 130 14.84 -6.55 4.85
C TYR A 130 13.97 -5.33 4.48
N HIS A 131 12.67 -5.52 4.31
CA HIS A 131 11.78 -4.43 3.90
C HIS A 131 11.53 -3.43 5.03
N MET A 132 11.38 -3.88 6.28
CA MET A 132 11.25 -2.99 7.42
C MET A 132 12.50 -2.11 7.63
N SER A 133 13.70 -2.63 7.36
CA SER A 133 14.95 -1.88 7.48
C SER A 133 15.09 -0.73 6.47
N ARG A 134 14.24 -0.70 5.43
CA ARG A 134 14.15 0.39 4.45
C ARG A 134 13.28 1.56 4.90
N MET A 135 12.57 1.41 5.99
CA MET A 135 11.68 2.43 6.53
C MET A 135 12.21 2.95 7.86
N GLN A 136 11.95 4.22 8.14
CA GLN A 136 12.19 4.77 9.49
C GLN A 136 11.25 4.09 10.50
N THR A 137 11.69 3.98 11.74
CA THR A 137 10.92 3.30 12.81
C THR A 137 9.52 3.89 12.95
N GLN A 138 9.38 5.21 12.88
CA GLN A 138 8.08 5.88 12.97
C GLN A 138 7.13 5.44 11.85
N SER A 139 7.66 5.33 10.62
CA SER A 139 6.87 4.88 9.46
C SER A 139 6.45 3.41 9.59
N VAL A 140 7.32 2.55 10.13
CA VAL A 140 7.00 1.13 10.38
C VAL A 140 5.90 0.99 11.41
N LEU A 141 5.94 1.78 12.50
CA LEU A 141 4.97 1.68 13.60
C LEU A 141 3.55 2.07 13.19
N VAL A 142 3.40 2.88 12.15
CA VAL A 142 2.09 3.31 11.63
C VAL A 142 1.79 2.74 10.25
N ALA A 143 2.59 1.78 9.76
CA ALA A 143 2.38 1.14 8.47
C ALA A 143 1.06 0.37 8.45
N MET A 144 0.35 0.44 7.31
CA MET A 144 -0.92 -0.24 7.13
C MET A 144 -0.70 -1.74 6.87
N ASN A 145 -0.75 -2.53 7.91
CA ASN A 145 -0.73 -3.98 7.82
C ASN A 145 -2.10 -4.51 7.39
N GLN A 146 -2.12 -5.36 6.37
CA GLN A 146 -3.34 -5.92 5.81
C GLN A 146 -3.09 -7.33 5.28
N LEU A 147 -4.11 -8.18 5.31
CA LEU A 147 -4.03 -9.53 4.76
C LEU A 147 -4.40 -9.59 3.29
N SER A 148 -5.25 -8.69 2.84
CA SER A 148 -5.70 -8.56 1.44
C SER A 148 -6.40 -7.22 1.24
N ASN A 149 -6.63 -6.86 -0.02
CA ASN A 149 -7.42 -5.68 -0.40
C ASN A 149 -8.18 -5.96 -1.72
N HIS A 150 -8.75 -4.91 -2.31
CA HIS A 150 -9.56 -5.02 -3.53
C HIS A 150 -8.76 -5.38 -4.79
N ASP A 151 -7.43 -5.22 -4.79
CA ASP A 151 -6.56 -5.52 -5.94
C ASP A 151 -6.03 -6.97 -5.95
N HIS A 152 -6.22 -7.69 -4.85
CA HIS A 152 -5.64 -9.02 -4.65
C HIS A 152 -6.70 -10.04 -4.28
N SER A 153 -6.41 -11.30 -4.52
CA SER A 153 -7.22 -12.39 -3.97
C SER A 153 -7.36 -12.26 -2.46
N ARG A 154 -8.55 -12.51 -1.95
CA ARG A 154 -8.77 -12.47 -0.50
C ARG A 154 -7.90 -13.48 0.22
N PHE A 155 -7.44 -13.14 1.41
CA PHE A 155 -6.61 -14.03 2.21
C PHE A 155 -7.29 -15.38 2.43
N LEU A 156 -8.59 -15.39 2.79
CA LEU A 156 -9.37 -16.60 2.95
C LEU A 156 -9.44 -17.45 1.66
N THR A 157 -9.46 -16.84 0.48
CA THR A 157 -9.40 -17.55 -0.80
C THR A 157 -8.03 -18.19 -1.01
N ARG A 158 -6.95 -17.52 -0.65
CA ARG A 158 -5.59 -18.05 -0.74
C ARG A 158 -5.34 -19.23 0.19
N THR A 159 -6.05 -19.34 1.31
CA THR A 159 -5.97 -20.53 2.16
C THR A 159 -6.42 -21.80 1.44
N ASN A 160 -7.18 -21.68 0.34
CA ASN A 160 -7.54 -22.78 -0.55
C ASN A 160 -6.49 -23.05 -1.64
N GLN A 161 -5.42 -22.26 -1.69
CA GLN A 161 -4.35 -22.32 -2.69
C GLN A 161 -4.87 -22.18 -4.14
N ILE A 162 -5.85 -21.33 -4.34
CA ILE A 162 -6.46 -21.02 -5.62
C ILE A 162 -6.51 -19.52 -5.88
N VAL A 163 -6.54 -19.18 -7.17
CA VAL A 163 -6.71 -17.78 -7.61
C VAL A 163 -8.16 -17.37 -7.47
N GLY A 164 -8.42 -16.26 -6.78
CA GLY A 164 -9.77 -15.73 -6.54
C GLY A 164 -9.96 -14.29 -6.97
N ARG A 165 -9.02 -13.72 -7.72
CA ARG A 165 -9.08 -12.34 -8.19
C ARG A 165 -10.05 -12.17 -9.35
N ILE A 166 -10.83 -11.08 -9.35
CA ILE A 166 -11.75 -10.73 -10.44
C ILE A 166 -10.98 -10.66 -11.77
N GLY A 167 -11.57 -11.25 -12.82
CA GLY A 167 -10.97 -11.30 -14.15
C GLY A 167 -9.97 -12.44 -14.37
N THR A 168 -9.72 -13.27 -13.36
CA THR A 168 -8.90 -14.49 -13.49
C THR A 168 -9.76 -15.74 -13.63
N ALA A 169 -9.17 -16.80 -14.16
CA ALA A 169 -9.86 -18.11 -14.28
C ALA A 169 -10.33 -18.64 -12.92
N GLY A 170 -9.62 -18.32 -11.85
CA GLY A 170 -9.95 -18.72 -10.48
C GLY A 170 -11.01 -17.85 -9.80
N ALA A 171 -11.50 -16.76 -10.43
CA ALA A 171 -12.48 -15.86 -9.81
C ALA A 171 -13.75 -16.56 -9.36
N LYS A 172 -14.25 -17.53 -10.15
CA LYS A 172 -15.40 -18.36 -9.78
C LYS A 172 -15.12 -19.32 -8.63
N MET A 173 -13.86 -19.69 -8.44
CA MET A 173 -13.42 -20.58 -7.36
C MET A 173 -13.32 -19.88 -6.01
N ALA A 174 -13.37 -18.52 -5.99
CA ALA A 174 -13.45 -17.74 -4.76
C ALA A 174 -14.71 -18.03 -3.94
N GLU A 175 -15.74 -18.58 -4.58
CA GLU A 175 -17.00 -18.98 -3.94
C GLU A 175 -16.89 -20.35 -3.23
N PHE A 176 -15.86 -21.16 -3.50
CA PHE A 176 -15.64 -22.42 -2.80
C PHE A 176 -15.16 -22.18 -1.37
N GLY A 177 -15.49 -23.13 -0.51
CA GLY A 177 -15.22 -23.05 0.92
C GLY A 177 -13.78 -22.70 1.28
N VAL A 178 -13.59 -22.05 2.40
CA VAL A 178 -12.31 -21.64 2.94
C VAL A 178 -11.66 -22.77 3.71
N ASN A 179 -10.33 -22.91 3.63
CA ASN A 179 -9.58 -23.79 4.50
C ASN A 179 -9.42 -23.17 5.89
N TYR A 180 -10.36 -23.44 6.77
CA TYR A 180 -10.32 -22.92 8.14
C TYR A 180 -9.22 -23.53 9.02
N GLY A 181 -8.58 -24.63 8.61
CA GLY A 181 -7.42 -25.16 9.30
C GLY A 181 -6.26 -24.18 9.27
N ILE A 182 -5.86 -23.74 8.07
CA ILE A 182 -4.80 -22.71 7.89
C ILE A 182 -5.15 -21.40 8.59
N PHE A 183 -6.42 -21.02 8.61
CA PHE A 183 -6.84 -19.75 9.22
C PHE A 183 -6.78 -19.75 10.76
N ARG A 184 -6.82 -20.92 11.37
CA ARG A 184 -6.81 -21.06 12.86
C ARG A 184 -5.43 -21.25 13.44
N GLU A 185 -4.45 -21.68 12.65
CA GLU A 185 -3.05 -21.82 13.04
C GLU A 185 -2.30 -20.48 12.95
#